data_e782f6825c73fa8a5309c8503f887194
#
_entry.id   e782f6825c73fa8a5309c8503f887194
#
_cell.length_a   1.000
_cell.length_b   1.000
_cell.length_c   1.000
_cell.angle_alpha   90.00
_cell.angle_beta   90.00
_cell.angle_gamma   90.00
#
_symmetry.space_group_name_H-M   'P 1'
#
loop_
_entity.id
_entity.type
_entity.pdbx_description
1 polymer ?
#
loop_
_entity_poly.entity_id
_entity_poly.type
_entity_poly.pdbx_seq_one_letter_code
_entity_poly.pdbx_strand_id
1 'polypeptide(L)'
;MKVGVIGAGTMGAGICEVFAKAGWDVAMTASSAASAQKHKDKLAAGYAKRVAKGKMAQEKADAILAKIVPGAKEDICGDCDLIVECSKEEMGMKKSIFTDLMGIVGPDCMFATNTSSLSITEIANGLDRPFIGIHFFNPSPVMKLV
;
A
#
# COMPACT_ATOMS: atom_id res chain seq x y z
N MET A 1 7.54 2.79 12.05
CA MET A 1 6.33 3.29 11.35
C MET A 1 5.76 2.18 10.48
N LYS A 2 4.45 2.12 10.39
CA LYS A 2 3.73 1.11 9.60
C LYS A 2 2.74 1.76 8.63
N VAL A 3 2.73 1.30 7.38
CA VAL A 3 1.81 1.76 6.35
C VAL A 3 0.88 0.63 5.91
N GLY A 4 -0.41 0.92 5.81
CA GLY A 4 -1.38 0.05 5.16
C GLY A 4 -1.58 0.48 3.71
N VAL A 5 -1.29 -0.40 2.74
CA VAL A 5 -1.55 -0.15 1.32
C VAL A 5 -2.80 -0.92 0.91
N ILE A 6 -3.84 -0.19 0.56
CA ILE A 6 -5.15 -0.74 0.20
C ILE A 6 -5.27 -0.86 -1.32
N GLY A 7 -5.26 -2.08 -1.79
CA GLY A 7 -5.31 -2.38 -3.23
C GLY A 7 -3.95 -2.70 -3.81
N ALA A 8 -3.44 -3.92 -3.59
CA ALA A 8 -2.14 -4.40 -4.06
C ALA A 8 -2.12 -4.74 -5.57
N GLY A 9 -2.79 -3.95 -6.41
CA GLY A 9 -2.63 -4.01 -7.86
C GLY A 9 -1.21 -3.59 -8.30
N THR A 10 -1.05 -3.26 -9.58
CA THR A 10 0.27 -2.85 -10.14
C THR A 10 0.88 -1.67 -9.36
N MET A 11 0.09 -0.63 -9.10
CA MET A 11 0.56 0.55 -8.35
C MET A 11 0.76 0.23 -6.87
N GLY A 12 -0.22 -0.38 -6.21
CA GLY A 12 -0.14 -0.68 -4.77
C GLY A 12 1.01 -1.62 -4.42
N ALA A 13 1.28 -2.64 -5.23
CA ALA A 13 2.43 -3.53 -5.01
C ALA A 13 3.77 -2.77 -5.11
N GLY A 14 3.89 -1.86 -6.07
CA GLY A 14 5.07 -0.99 -6.20
C GLY A 14 5.20 -0.03 -5.01
N ILE A 15 4.10 0.52 -4.51
CA ILE A 15 4.09 1.40 -3.33
C ILE A 15 4.49 0.62 -2.07
N CYS A 16 4.00 -0.62 -1.88
CA CYS A 16 4.48 -1.51 -0.82
C CYS A 16 6.01 -1.69 -0.87
N GLU A 17 6.55 -1.90 -2.07
CA GLU A 17 8.01 -2.03 -2.27
C GLU A 17 8.76 -0.75 -1.88
N VAL A 18 8.24 0.43 -2.22
CA VAL A 18 8.85 1.73 -1.87
C VAL A 18 8.95 1.90 -0.36
N PHE A 19 7.85 1.70 0.36
CA PHE A 19 7.83 1.84 1.81
C PHE A 19 8.70 0.79 2.51
N ALA A 20 8.66 -0.47 2.06
CA ALA A 20 9.51 -1.54 2.62
C ALA A 20 11.01 -1.24 2.42
N LYS A 21 11.41 -0.70 1.26
CA LYS A 21 12.79 -0.25 1.01
C LYS A 21 13.21 0.92 1.90
N ALA A 22 12.28 1.78 2.27
CA ALA A 22 12.50 2.87 3.21
C ALA A 22 12.54 2.42 4.69
N GLY A 23 12.35 1.12 4.95
CA GLY A 23 12.42 0.53 6.28
C GLY A 23 11.10 0.48 7.05
N TRP A 24 9.98 0.87 6.43
CA TRP A 24 8.66 0.79 7.04
C TRP A 24 8.12 -0.63 7.05
N ASP A 25 7.34 -0.97 8.08
CA ASP A 25 6.50 -2.16 8.05
C ASP A 25 5.27 -1.90 7.17
N VAL A 26 4.89 -2.87 6.35
CA VAL A 26 3.87 -2.70 5.32
C VAL A 26 2.78 -3.75 5.46
N ALA A 27 1.55 -3.30 5.68
CA ALA A 27 0.35 -4.11 5.58
C ALA A 27 -0.14 -4.05 4.11
N MET A 28 0.01 -5.14 3.37
CA MET A 28 -0.40 -5.24 1.98
C MET A 28 -1.79 -5.85 1.88
N THR A 29 -2.78 -5.09 1.41
CA THR A 29 -4.15 -5.61 1.25
C THR A 29 -4.60 -5.63 -0.22
N ALA A 30 -5.55 -6.49 -0.52
CA ALA A 30 -6.20 -6.59 -1.83
C ALA A 30 -7.70 -6.92 -1.64
N SER A 31 -8.38 -7.39 -2.67
CA SER A 31 -9.78 -7.83 -2.59
C SER A 31 -10.03 -8.98 -1.60
N SER A 32 -8.98 -9.71 -1.25
CA SER A 32 -8.98 -10.77 -0.22
C SER A 32 -7.56 -11.00 0.29
N ALA A 33 -7.42 -11.64 1.46
CA ALA A 33 -6.12 -12.06 1.99
C ALA A 33 -5.36 -12.98 1.02
N ALA A 34 -6.05 -13.91 0.37
CA ALA A 34 -5.47 -14.79 -0.64
C ALA A 34 -4.96 -14.02 -1.88
N SER A 35 -5.68 -12.97 -2.29
CA SER A 35 -5.24 -12.09 -3.36
C SER A 35 -4.02 -11.27 -2.95
N ALA A 36 -3.98 -10.75 -1.73
CA ALA A 36 -2.82 -10.03 -1.19
C ALA A 36 -1.58 -10.94 -1.15
N GLN A 37 -1.73 -12.20 -0.72
CA GLN A 37 -0.64 -13.18 -0.73
C GLN A 37 -0.10 -13.42 -2.15
N LYS A 38 -0.99 -13.60 -3.15
CA LYS A 38 -0.56 -13.76 -4.55
C LYS A 38 0.26 -12.57 -5.07
N HIS A 39 -0.10 -11.35 -4.67
CA HIS A 39 0.67 -10.16 -5.03
C HIS A 39 2.04 -10.14 -4.35
N LYS A 40 2.15 -10.54 -3.09
CA LYS A 40 3.43 -10.70 -2.39
C LYS A 40 4.29 -11.77 -3.06
N ASP A 41 3.72 -12.93 -3.42
CA ASP A 41 4.44 -14.01 -4.09
C ASP A 41 4.99 -13.56 -5.45
N LYS A 42 4.22 -12.78 -6.20
CA LYS A 42 4.68 -12.19 -7.48
C LYS A 42 5.83 -11.21 -7.26
N LEU A 43 5.79 -10.41 -6.22
CA LEU A 43 6.89 -9.51 -5.85
C LEU A 43 8.14 -10.31 -5.47
N ALA A 44 7.99 -11.36 -4.65
CA ALA A 44 9.08 -12.26 -4.27
C ALA A 44 9.74 -12.94 -5.49
N ALA A 45 8.93 -13.43 -6.42
CA ALA A 45 9.44 -14.00 -7.69
C ALA A 45 10.21 -12.97 -8.53
N GLY A 46 9.79 -11.70 -8.52
CA GLY A 46 10.51 -10.59 -9.15
C GLY A 46 11.89 -10.37 -8.53
N TYR A 47 11.95 -10.37 -7.19
CA TYR A 47 13.21 -10.26 -6.46
C TYR A 47 14.14 -11.46 -6.70
N ALA A 48 13.61 -12.69 -6.67
CA ALA A 48 14.39 -13.89 -6.96
C ALA A 48 15.06 -13.83 -8.34
N LYS A 49 14.35 -13.34 -9.37
CA LYS A 49 14.94 -13.12 -10.71
C LYS A 49 16.05 -12.08 -10.70
N ARG A 50 15.95 -11.03 -9.89
CA ARG A 50 16.99 -9.97 -9.76
C ARG A 50 18.22 -10.51 -9.06
N VAL A 51 18.04 -11.33 -8.04
CA VAL A 51 19.13 -12.01 -7.32
C VAL A 51 19.85 -12.98 -8.24
N ALA A 52 19.11 -13.85 -8.96
CA ALA A 52 19.68 -14.79 -9.91
C ALA A 52 20.50 -14.13 -11.04
N LYS A 53 20.15 -12.88 -11.41
CA LYS A 53 20.89 -12.06 -12.38
C LYS A 53 22.05 -11.26 -11.76
N GLY A 54 22.36 -11.45 -10.48
CA GLY A 54 23.40 -10.69 -9.78
C GLY A 54 23.11 -9.19 -9.60
N LYS A 55 21.83 -8.77 -9.78
CA LYS A 55 21.42 -7.36 -9.68
C LYS A 55 21.01 -6.92 -8.27
N MET A 56 20.93 -7.88 -7.34
CA MET A 56 20.55 -7.65 -5.96
C MET A 56 21.11 -8.78 -5.08
N ALA A 57 21.55 -8.45 -3.87
CA ALA A 57 21.92 -9.44 -2.86
C ALA A 57 20.68 -10.14 -2.30
N GLN A 58 20.77 -11.43 -1.98
CA GLN A 58 19.68 -12.22 -1.41
C GLN A 58 19.20 -11.62 -0.09
N GLU A 59 20.13 -11.26 0.81
CA GLU A 59 19.82 -10.69 2.13
C GLU A 59 19.00 -9.40 2.02
N LYS A 60 19.27 -8.57 0.99
CA LYS A 60 18.51 -7.35 0.74
C LYS A 60 17.09 -7.64 0.25
N ALA A 61 16.93 -8.64 -0.61
CA ALA A 61 15.61 -9.08 -1.07
C ALA A 61 14.78 -9.61 0.09
N ASP A 62 15.37 -10.47 0.93
CA ASP A 62 14.72 -11.07 2.09
C ASP A 62 14.30 -10.01 3.12
N ALA A 63 15.17 -9.03 3.39
CA ALA A 63 14.89 -7.94 4.32
C ALA A 63 13.70 -7.08 3.86
N ILE A 64 13.58 -6.78 2.57
CA ILE A 64 12.45 -6.02 2.02
C ILE A 64 11.16 -6.84 2.09
N LEU A 65 11.20 -8.11 1.70
CA LEU A 65 10.03 -8.98 1.70
C LEU A 65 9.52 -9.29 3.11
N ALA A 66 10.41 -9.36 4.10
CA ALA A 66 10.06 -9.55 5.51
C ALA A 66 9.25 -8.38 6.07
N LYS A 67 9.41 -7.17 5.53
CA LYS A 67 8.66 -5.98 5.92
C LYS A 67 7.21 -5.97 5.42
N ILE A 68 6.88 -6.78 4.41
CA ILE A 68 5.57 -6.77 3.78
C ILE A 68 4.73 -7.94 4.30
N VAL A 69 3.65 -7.62 5.01
CA VAL A 69 2.68 -8.59 5.53
C VAL A 69 1.40 -8.51 4.70
N PRO A 70 1.04 -9.57 3.95
CA PRO A 70 -0.21 -9.61 3.21
C PRO A 70 -1.35 -10.09 4.11
N GLY A 71 -2.56 -9.54 3.92
CA GLY A 71 -3.73 -9.97 4.71
C GLY A 71 -4.99 -9.18 4.41
N ALA A 72 -6.03 -9.45 5.18
CA ALA A 72 -7.24 -8.64 5.17
C ALA A 72 -7.01 -7.34 5.98
N LYS A 73 -7.64 -6.24 5.58
CA LYS A 73 -7.42 -4.93 6.22
C LYS A 73 -7.81 -4.93 7.70
N GLU A 74 -8.84 -5.71 8.05
CA GLU A 74 -9.34 -5.88 9.42
C GLU A 74 -8.30 -6.52 10.35
N ASP A 75 -7.46 -7.40 9.81
CA ASP A 75 -6.50 -8.18 10.59
C ASP A 75 -5.15 -7.48 10.74
N ILE A 76 -4.75 -6.67 9.75
CA ILE A 76 -3.36 -6.20 9.65
C ILE A 76 -3.19 -4.68 9.64
N CYS A 77 -4.28 -3.88 9.53
CA CYS A 77 -4.16 -2.43 9.43
C CYS A 77 -4.39 -1.68 10.75
N GLY A 78 -4.82 -2.34 11.83
CA GLY A 78 -5.24 -1.68 13.07
C GLY A 78 -4.19 -0.75 13.72
N ASP A 79 -2.92 -1.07 13.56
CA ASP A 79 -1.76 -0.33 14.11
C ASP A 79 -0.99 0.48 13.04
N CYS A 80 -1.62 0.79 11.90
CA CYS A 80 -0.98 1.60 10.87
C CYS A 80 -0.94 3.09 11.26
N ASP A 81 0.20 3.73 10.99
CA ASP A 81 0.40 5.18 11.12
C ASP A 81 -0.13 5.94 9.90
N LEU A 82 -0.12 5.27 8.74
CA LEU A 82 -0.54 5.80 7.45
C LEU A 82 -1.30 4.74 6.65
N ILE A 83 -2.37 5.14 6.00
CA ILE A 83 -3.04 4.35 4.96
C ILE A 83 -2.81 5.01 3.60
N VAL A 84 -2.39 4.25 2.61
CA VAL A 84 -2.33 4.67 1.20
C VAL A 84 -3.30 3.83 0.39
N GLU A 85 -4.36 4.44 -0.11
CA GLU A 85 -5.38 3.81 -0.92
C GLU A 85 -5.00 3.83 -2.40
N CYS A 86 -5.01 2.66 -3.05
CA CYS A 86 -4.62 2.41 -4.43
C CYS A 86 -5.63 1.51 -5.17
N SER A 87 -6.90 1.57 -4.78
CA SER A 87 -7.98 0.79 -5.40
C SER A 87 -8.39 1.37 -6.77
N LYS A 88 -9.43 0.81 -7.36
CA LYS A 88 -9.98 1.32 -8.63
C LYS A 88 -10.35 2.80 -8.53
N GLU A 89 -10.21 3.51 -9.65
CA GLU A 89 -10.51 4.93 -9.78
C GLU A 89 -12.03 5.18 -9.82
N GLU A 90 -12.68 4.94 -8.67
CA GLU A 90 -14.12 5.05 -8.48
C GLU A 90 -14.42 5.71 -7.14
N MET A 91 -15.14 6.83 -7.16
CA MET A 91 -15.42 7.67 -5.99
C MET A 91 -16.11 6.89 -4.86
N GLY A 92 -17.18 6.16 -5.18
CA GLY A 92 -17.95 5.41 -4.19
C GLY A 92 -17.13 4.34 -3.49
N MET A 93 -16.28 3.62 -4.24
CA MET A 93 -15.38 2.60 -3.70
C MET A 93 -14.34 3.22 -2.76
N LYS A 94 -13.70 4.32 -3.15
CA LYS A 94 -12.69 4.99 -2.31
C LYS A 94 -13.30 5.50 -1.01
N LYS A 95 -14.47 6.16 -1.08
CA LYS A 95 -15.21 6.63 0.12
C LYS A 95 -15.58 5.47 1.05
N SER A 96 -16.10 4.36 0.52
CA SER A 96 -16.45 3.17 1.30
C SER A 96 -15.22 2.58 2.00
N ILE A 97 -14.08 2.46 1.31
CA ILE A 97 -12.83 1.96 1.88
C ILE A 97 -12.39 2.81 3.09
N PHE A 98 -12.38 4.13 2.95
CA PHE A 98 -11.97 5.01 4.05
C PHE A 98 -12.97 5.01 5.21
N THR A 99 -14.27 4.92 4.91
CA THR A 99 -15.31 4.78 5.94
C THR A 99 -15.11 3.50 6.77
N ASP A 100 -14.84 2.37 6.12
CA ASP A 100 -14.54 1.11 6.80
C ASP A 100 -13.27 1.23 7.67
N LEU A 101 -12.23 1.86 7.13
CA LEU A 101 -10.96 2.03 7.81
C LEU A 101 -11.06 2.91 9.06
N MET A 102 -12.03 3.83 9.14
CA MET A 102 -12.31 4.61 10.36
C MET A 102 -12.57 3.74 11.59
N GLY A 103 -13.17 2.56 11.39
CA GLY A 103 -13.45 1.58 12.46
C GLY A 103 -12.32 0.58 12.72
N ILE A 104 -11.25 0.60 11.89
CA ILE A 104 -10.17 -0.38 11.96
C ILE A 104 -8.89 0.22 12.53
N VAL A 105 -8.50 1.40 12.04
CA VAL A 105 -7.23 2.05 12.40
C VAL A 105 -7.40 3.02 13.58
N GLY A 106 -6.30 3.28 14.29
CA GLY A 106 -6.28 4.25 15.39
C GLY A 106 -6.61 5.69 14.93
N PRO A 107 -7.00 6.57 15.89
CA PRO A 107 -7.45 7.93 15.58
C PRO A 107 -6.36 8.82 14.98
N ASP A 108 -5.10 8.53 15.26
CA ASP A 108 -3.93 9.29 14.76
C ASP A 108 -3.44 8.83 13.39
N CYS A 109 -4.04 7.76 12.84
CA CYS A 109 -3.66 7.25 11.52
C CYS A 109 -4.03 8.24 10.42
N MET A 110 -3.05 8.66 9.63
CA MET A 110 -3.24 9.54 8.49
C MET A 110 -3.76 8.77 7.28
N PHE A 111 -4.65 9.38 6.49
CA PHE A 111 -5.15 8.81 5.25
C PHE A 111 -4.56 9.50 4.01
N ALA A 112 -4.22 8.70 3.02
CA ALA A 112 -3.77 9.15 1.72
C ALA A 112 -4.43 8.36 0.59
N THR A 113 -4.70 9.01 -0.53
CA THR A 113 -5.21 8.35 -1.75
C THR A 113 -4.27 8.59 -2.93
N ASN A 114 -4.04 7.53 -3.73
CA ASN A 114 -3.24 7.59 -4.95
C ASN A 114 -4.09 7.95 -6.19
N THR A 115 -5.24 8.57 -6.00
CA THR A 115 -6.12 8.97 -7.13
C THR A 115 -5.40 9.85 -8.13
N SER A 116 -5.66 9.63 -9.42
CA SER A 116 -5.11 10.44 -10.51
C SER A 116 -6.02 11.61 -10.91
N SER A 117 -7.32 11.50 -10.68
CA SER A 117 -8.31 12.41 -11.27
C SER A 117 -9.49 12.75 -10.36
N LEU A 118 -9.75 11.98 -9.30
CA LEU A 118 -10.88 12.23 -8.41
C LEU A 118 -10.57 13.35 -7.41
N SER A 119 -11.61 14.07 -7.00
CA SER A 119 -11.49 15.13 -6.01
C SER A 119 -11.11 14.57 -4.64
N ILE A 120 -9.93 14.94 -4.17
CA ILE A 120 -9.40 14.55 -2.85
C ILE A 120 -10.33 15.07 -1.74
N THR A 121 -10.79 16.30 -1.85
CA THR A 121 -11.74 16.93 -0.91
C THR A 121 -13.05 16.14 -0.84
N GLU A 122 -13.56 15.67 -1.98
CA GLU A 122 -14.79 14.88 -2.02
C GLU A 122 -14.60 13.49 -1.41
N ILE A 123 -13.45 12.83 -1.64
CA ILE A 123 -13.13 11.55 -1.00
C ILE A 123 -13.04 11.74 0.52
N ALA A 124 -12.41 12.82 0.98
CA ALA A 124 -12.19 13.11 2.39
C ALA A 124 -13.45 13.59 3.14
N ASN A 125 -14.50 13.96 2.42
CA ASN A 125 -15.72 14.51 3.02
C ASN A 125 -16.38 13.50 3.98
N GLY A 126 -16.57 13.91 5.23
CA GLY A 126 -17.13 13.08 6.32
C GLY A 126 -16.09 12.24 7.08
N LEU A 127 -14.79 12.35 6.74
CA LEU A 127 -13.71 11.71 7.49
C LEU A 127 -13.13 12.70 8.52
N ASP A 128 -13.08 12.28 9.77
CA ASP A 128 -12.54 13.08 10.89
C ASP A 128 -11.08 12.70 11.16
N ARG A 129 -10.20 12.98 10.19
CA ARG A 129 -8.74 12.77 10.31
C ARG A 129 -7.96 13.43 9.19
N PRO A 130 -6.61 13.58 9.34
CA PRO A 130 -5.76 14.11 8.29
C PRO A 130 -5.86 13.28 7.01
N PHE A 131 -6.08 13.94 5.88
CA PHE A 131 -6.23 13.32 4.57
C PHE A 131 -5.44 14.08 3.50
N ILE A 132 -4.69 13.34 2.66
CA ILE A 132 -3.85 13.91 1.60
C ILE A 132 -3.93 13.09 0.32
N GLY A 133 -3.75 13.73 -0.84
CA GLY A 133 -3.44 13.05 -2.10
C GLY A 133 -1.94 12.77 -2.22
N ILE A 134 -1.58 11.55 -2.54
CA ILE A 134 -0.21 11.14 -2.87
C ILE A 134 -0.22 10.41 -4.20
N HIS A 135 0.26 11.03 -5.27
CA HIS A 135 0.23 10.44 -6.60
C HIS A 135 1.58 9.87 -6.98
N PHE A 136 1.71 8.54 -6.90
CA PHE A 136 2.90 7.83 -7.39
C PHE A 136 2.82 7.62 -8.90
N PHE A 137 3.96 7.69 -9.57
CA PHE A 137 4.08 7.41 -11.00
C PHE A 137 4.57 5.98 -11.25
N ASN A 138 4.04 5.34 -12.29
CA ASN A 138 4.40 3.97 -12.65
C ASN A 138 5.72 3.93 -13.45
N PRO A 139 6.71 3.08 -13.11
CA PRO A 139 6.75 2.16 -11.96
C PRO A 139 7.18 2.86 -10.67
N SER A 140 6.35 2.77 -9.62
CA SER A 140 6.61 3.47 -8.32
C SER A 140 8.01 3.22 -7.74
N PRO A 141 8.60 2.00 -7.81
CA PRO A 141 9.94 1.76 -7.25
C PRO A 141 11.10 2.38 -8.05
N VAL A 142 10.84 2.97 -9.20
CA VAL A 142 11.83 3.53 -10.14
C VAL A 142 11.69 5.03 -10.28
N MET A 143 10.45 5.51 -10.34
CA MET A 143 10.17 6.94 -10.49
C MET A 143 10.58 7.71 -9.24
N LYS A 144 11.23 8.86 -9.45
CA LYS A 144 11.67 9.74 -8.35
C LYS A 144 10.64 10.81 -7.99
N LEU A 145 9.56 10.90 -8.76
CA LEU A 145 8.47 11.86 -8.58
C LEU A 145 7.31 11.20 -7.86
N VAL A 146 6.81 11.88 -6.84
CA VAL A 146 5.56 11.59 -6.13
C VAL A 146 4.75 12.88 -6.07
#